data_7e8ad9cb0de96c15a16a37073e258caa
#
_entry.id   7e8ad9cb0de96c15a16a37073e258caa
#
_cell.length_a   1.000
_cell.length_b   1.000
_cell.length_c   1.000
_cell.angle_alpha   90.00
_cell.angle_beta   90.00
_cell.angle_gamma   90.00
#
_symmetry.space_group_name_H-M   'P 1'
#
loop_
_entity.id
_entity.type
_entity.pdbx_description
1 polymer ?
#
loop_
_entity_poly.entity_id
_entity_poly.type
_entity_poly.pdbx_seq_one_letter_code
_entity_poly.pdbx_strand_id
1 'polypeptide(L)'
;MLRLPATLTHAHATACLDTLTTGLKQESAEQVVVDAALLRSFDSSALAVLLEFRRECARAGKQFVVQGLPDRLRDLAALYGIEKLLPST
;
A
#
# COMPACT_ATOMS: atom_id res chain seq x y z
N MET A 1 -3.80 -5.88 10.77
CA MET A 1 -2.74 -5.33 9.90
C MET A 1 -2.69 -6.09 8.59
N LEU A 2 -2.61 -5.37 7.49
CA LEU A 2 -2.51 -5.95 6.17
C LEU A 2 -1.06 -5.93 5.72
N ARG A 3 -0.65 -6.91 4.91
CA ARG A 3 0.75 -7.03 4.50
C ARG A 3 0.89 -7.11 2.99
N LEU A 4 1.93 -6.47 2.47
CA LEU A 4 2.30 -6.61 1.08
C LEU A 4 3.16 -7.87 0.89
N PRO A 5 3.09 -8.53 -0.28
CA PRO A 5 3.91 -9.69 -0.57
C PRO A 5 5.37 -9.29 -0.81
N ALA A 6 6.24 -10.29 -0.94
CA ALA A 6 7.64 -10.04 -1.25
C ALA A 6 7.82 -9.50 -2.68
N THR A 7 6.94 -9.85 -3.60
CA THR A 7 7.00 -9.42 -4.99
C THR A 7 5.70 -8.72 -5.38
N LEU A 8 5.82 -7.50 -5.87
CA LEU A 8 4.67 -6.71 -6.30
C LEU A 8 5.06 -5.91 -7.54
N THR A 9 4.97 -6.57 -8.68
CA THR A 9 5.16 -5.98 -9.98
C THR A 9 3.83 -5.84 -10.70
N HIS A 10 3.85 -5.32 -11.91
CA HIS A 10 2.64 -5.15 -12.72
C HIS A 10 1.82 -6.45 -12.80
N ALA A 11 2.48 -7.59 -12.94
CA ALA A 11 1.78 -8.87 -13.05
C ALA A 11 0.99 -9.26 -11.79
N HIS A 12 1.35 -8.70 -10.64
CA HIS A 12 0.74 -9.04 -9.35
C HIS A 12 -0.20 -7.96 -8.82
N ALA A 13 -0.27 -6.81 -9.50
CA ALA A 13 -0.92 -5.62 -8.95
C ALA A 13 -2.41 -5.85 -8.66
N THR A 14 -3.16 -6.38 -9.61
CA THR A 14 -4.61 -6.58 -9.45
C THR A 14 -4.91 -7.56 -8.32
N ALA A 15 -4.21 -8.69 -8.29
CA ALA A 15 -4.44 -9.69 -7.25
C ALA A 15 -4.09 -9.15 -5.86
N CYS A 16 -3.01 -8.37 -5.76
CA CYS A 16 -2.62 -7.77 -4.50
C CYS A 16 -3.67 -6.77 -4.02
N LEU A 17 -4.14 -5.92 -4.92
CA LEU A 17 -5.17 -4.94 -4.56
C LEU A 17 -6.46 -5.63 -4.09
N ASP A 18 -6.86 -6.69 -4.77
CA ASP A 18 -8.06 -7.46 -4.39
C ASP A 18 -7.89 -8.06 -2.98
N THR A 19 -6.71 -8.59 -2.68
CA THR A 19 -6.42 -9.15 -1.35
C THR A 19 -6.50 -8.07 -0.28
N LEU A 20 -5.92 -6.90 -0.53
CA LEU A 20 -5.96 -5.78 0.42
C LEU A 20 -7.39 -5.28 0.61
N THR A 21 -8.15 -5.16 -0.45
CA THR A 21 -9.53 -4.68 -0.39
C THR A 21 -10.41 -5.65 0.40
N THR A 22 -10.20 -6.95 0.20
CA THR A 22 -10.91 -7.97 0.97
C THR A 22 -10.56 -7.85 2.45
N GLY A 23 -9.28 -7.67 2.78
CA GLY A 23 -8.84 -7.48 4.16
C GLY A 23 -9.41 -6.22 4.78
N LEU A 24 -9.56 -5.15 4.00
CA LEU A 24 -10.15 -3.90 4.46
C LEU A 24 -11.59 -4.10 4.97
N LYS A 25 -12.37 -4.92 4.28
CA LYS A 25 -13.76 -5.18 4.66
C LYS A 25 -13.87 -5.86 6.02
N GLN A 26 -12.81 -6.54 6.45
CA GLN A 26 -12.78 -7.24 7.72
C GLN A 26 -12.09 -6.43 8.82
N GLU A 27 -11.58 -5.25 8.48
CA GLU A 27 -10.85 -4.41 9.42
C GLU A 27 -11.81 -3.51 10.17
N SER A 28 -11.84 -3.62 11.50
CA SER A 28 -12.73 -2.83 12.34
C SER A 28 -12.07 -1.53 12.84
N ALA A 29 -10.75 -1.46 12.83
CA ALA A 29 -10.03 -0.28 13.30
C ALA A 29 -10.22 0.90 12.35
N GLU A 30 -10.19 2.11 12.90
CA GLU A 30 -10.26 3.33 12.09
C GLU A 30 -9.00 3.56 11.27
N GLN A 31 -7.85 3.13 11.77
CA GLN A 31 -6.59 3.25 11.07
C GLN A 31 -6.21 1.90 10.48
N VAL A 32 -6.01 1.88 9.16
CA VAL A 32 -5.60 0.68 8.45
C VAL A 32 -4.10 0.78 8.18
N VAL A 33 -3.35 -0.17 8.73
CA VAL A 33 -1.90 -0.21 8.57
C VAL A 33 -1.54 -1.27 7.53
N VAL A 34 -0.78 -0.87 6.53
CA VAL A 34 -0.23 -1.79 5.53
C VAL A 34 1.25 -1.97 5.81
N ASP A 35 1.65 -3.21 6.08
CA ASP A 35 3.04 -3.55 6.35
C ASP A 35 3.72 -3.93 5.04
N ALA A 36 4.72 -3.14 4.64
CA ALA A 36 5.49 -3.35 3.41
C ALA A 36 6.87 -3.94 3.68
N ALA A 37 7.14 -4.41 4.90
CA ALA A 37 8.48 -4.85 5.29
C ALA A 37 8.98 -6.06 4.50
N LEU A 38 8.08 -6.89 3.97
CA LEU A 38 8.48 -8.07 3.18
C LEU A 38 8.75 -7.75 1.72
N LEU A 39 8.37 -6.56 1.26
CA LEU A 39 8.46 -6.19 -0.15
C LEU A 39 9.92 -6.07 -0.58
N ARG A 40 10.33 -6.85 -1.58
CA ARG A 40 11.71 -6.90 -2.07
C ARG A 40 11.82 -6.64 -3.55
N SER A 41 10.91 -7.19 -4.35
CA SER A 41 10.91 -7.07 -5.79
C SER A 41 9.66 -6.32 -6.22
N PHE A 42 9.84 -5.17 -6.85
CA PHE A 42 8.72 -4.31 -7.19
C PHE A 42 9.07 -3.37 -8.35
N ASP A 43 8.04 -2.83 -8.97
CA ASP A 43 8.15 -1.73 -9.93
C ASP A 43 7.16 -0.64 -9.50
N SER A 44 6.93 0.34 -10.36
CA SER A 44 6.03 1.45 -10.03
C SER A 44 4.59 1.01 -9.79
N SER A 45 4.22 -0.21 -10.20
CA SER A 45 2.88 -0.74 -9.94
C SER A 45 2.62 -0.87 -8.44
N ALA A 46 3.67 -1.06 -7.62
CA ALA A 46 3.52 -1.10 -6.17
C ALA A 46 2.95 0.22 -5.64
N LEU A 47 3.39 1.35 -6.18
CA LEU A 47 2.85 2.65 -5.80
C LEU A 47 1.40 2.80 -6.25
N ALA A 48 1.08 2.32 -7.45
CA ALA A 48 -0.29 2.38 -7.95
C ALA A 48 -1.24 1.58 -7.05
N VAL A 49 -0.82 0.40 -6.60
CA VAL A 49 -1.61 -0.41 -5.67
C VAL A 49 -1.84 0.33 -4.36
N LEU A 50 -0.79 0.90 -3.79
CA LEU A 50 -0.89 1.63 -2.52
C LEU A 50 -1.81 2.84 -2.64
N LEU A 51 -1.71 3.60 -3.73
CA LEU A 51 -2.56 4.76 -3.95
C LEU A 51 -4.02 4.36 -4.13
N GLU A 52 -4.29 3.30 -4.88
CA GLU A 52 -5.66 2.84 -5.08
C GLU A 52 -6.24 2.28 -3.77
N PHE A 53 -5.44 1.56 -3.00
CA PHE A 53 -5.87 1.07 -1.70
C PHE A 53 -6.14 2.23 -0.73
N ARG A 54 -5.30 3.26 -0.76
CA ARG A 54 -5.53 4.47 0.04
C ARG A 54 -6.90 5.07 -0.28
N ARG A 55 -7.25 5.09 -1.56
CA ARG A 55 -8.55 5.59 -2.01
C ARG A 55 -9.69 4.74 -1.46
N GLU A 56 -9.52 3.42 -1.46
CA GLU A 56 -10.52 2.51 -0.89
C GLU A 56 -10.69 2.73 0.61
N CYS A 57 -9.60 2.96 1.34
CA CYS A 57 -9.67 3.28 2.77
C CYS A 57 -10.46 4.56 3.00
N ALA A 58 -10.24 5.59 2.20
CA ALA A 58 -10.96 6.84 2.32
C ALA A 58 -12.46 6.65 2.08
N ARG A 59 -12.83 5.83 1.11
CA ARG A 59 -14.25 5.51 0.86
C ARG A 59 -14.90 4.81 2.04
N ALA A 60 -14.13 4.04 2.78
CA ALA A 60 -14.60 3.35 3.98
C ALA A 60 -14.56 4.23 5.23
N GLY A 61 -14.14 5.48 5.11
CA GLY A 61 -14.01 6.39 6.23
C GLY A 61 -12.85 6.07 7.14
N LYS A 62 -11.82 5.41 6.63
CA LYS A 62 -10.67 4.96 7.40
C LYS A 62 -9.41 5.70 6.99
N GLN A 63 -8.46 5.80 7.93
CA GLN A 63 -7.14 6.36 7.70
C GLN A 63 -6.21 5.27 7.19
N PHE A 64 -5.32 5.64 6.28
CA PHE A 64 -4.36 4.73 5.67
C PHE A 64 -2.95 5.09 6.10
N VAL A 65 -2.19 4.10 6.51
CA VAL A 65 -0.80 4.26 6.95
C VAL A 65 0.02 3.08 6.40
N VAL A 66 1.24 3.36 5.96
CA VAL A 66 2.19 2.33 5.52
C VAL A 66 3.32 2.24 6.53
N GLN A 67 3.77 1.04 6.85
CA GLN A 67 4.98 0.88 7.64
C GLN A 67 5.97 -0.03 6.90
N GLY A 68 7.26 0.22 7.12
CA GLY A 68 8.30 -0.62 6.53
C GLY A 68 8.47 -0.45 5.03
N LEU A 69 8.10 0.70 4.47
CA LEU A 69 8.25 0.93 3.04
C LEU A 69 9.73 0.89 2.67
N PRO A 70 10.14 0.08 1.67
CA PRO A 70 11.55 0.03 1.25
C PRO A 70 12.03 1.40 0.79
N ASP A 71 13.29 1.72 1.10
CA ASP A 71 13.87 3.03 0.76
C ASP A 71 13.78 3.32 -0.74
N ARG A 72 14.06 2.32 -1.57
CA ARG A 72 13.99 2.50 -3.03
C ARG A 72 12.58 2.86 -3.49
N LEU A 73 11.57 2.27 -2.87
CA LEU A 73 10.19 2.59 -3.22
C LEU A 73 9.79 3.96 -2.70
N ARG A 74 10.29 4.34 -1.54
CA ARG A 74 10.09 5.68 -0.99
C ARG A 74 10.72 6.73 -1.91
N ASP A 75 11.93 6.46 -2.40
CA ASP A 75 12.62 7.36 -3.33
C ASP A 75 11.82 7.51 -4.63
N LEU A 76 11.26 6.43 -5.11
CA LEU A 76 10.44 6.47 -6.31
C LEU A 76 9.16 7.30 -6.08
N ALA A 77 8.55 7.17 -4.92
CA ALA A 77 7.37 7.97 -4.56
C ALA A 77 7.71 9.45 -4.51
N ALA A 78 8.88 9.79 -3.96
CA ALA A 78 9.35 11.17 -3.91
C ALA A 78 9.58 11.72 -5.32
N LEU A 79 10.15 10.90 -6.20
CA LEU A 79 10.39 11.29 -7.59
C LEU A 79 9.08 11.63 -8.31
N TYR A 80 8.02 10.87 -8.03
CA TYR A 80 6.70 11.11 -8.62
C TYR A 80 5.90 12.18 -7.87
N GLY A 81 6.43 12.72 -6.78
CA GLY A 81 5.73 13.76 -6.01
C GLY A 81 4.54 13.25 -5.20
N ILE A 82 4.49 11.96 -4.89
CA ILE A 82 3.37 11.35 -4.18
C ILE A 82 3.73 10.86 -2.77
N GLU A 83 4.91 11.19 -2.30
CA GLU A 83 5.40 10.72 -1.01
C GLU A 83 4.45 11.03 0.14
N LYS A 84 3.84 12.21 0.12
CA LYS A 84 2.91 12.63 1.17
C LYS A 84 1.61 11.85 1.18
N LEU A 85 1.29 11.16 0.09
CA LEU A 85 0.09 10.33 0.02
C LEU A 85 0.29 8.97 0.67
N LEU A 86 1.52 8.67 1.10
CA LEU A 86 1.90 7.40 1.72
C LEU A 86 2.42 7.66 3.14
N PRO A 87 1.56 8.13 4.05
CA PRO A 87 2.02 8.44 5.41
C PRO A 87 2.54 7.18 6.10
N SER A 88 3.64 7.33 6.82
CA SER A 88 4.30 6.22 7.51
C SER A 88 4.14 6.34 9.02
N THR A 89 4.20 5.20 9.67
CA THR A 89 4.23 5.16 11.14
C THR A 89 5.64 5.28 11.65
#